data_767bf2dce0cdf00f65a11a10a6b8d486
#
_entry.id   767bf2dce0cdf00f65a11a10a6b8d486
#
_cell.length_a   1.000
_cell.length_b   1.000
_cell.length_c   1.000
_cell.angle_alpha   90.00
_cell.angle_beta   90.00
_cell.angle_gamma   90.00
#
_symmetry.space_group_name_H-M   'P 1'
#
loop_
_entity.id
_entity.type
_entity.pdbx_description
1 polymer ?
#
loop_
_entity_poly.entity_id
_entity_poly.type
_entity_poly.pdbx_seq_one_letter_code
_entity_poly.pdbx_strand_id
1 'polypeptide(L)'
;MEALKGQWEGGLENAAVLERLHSRTGVAGRYFSLPLEQYPPLDTWGKTNDVWIETAERLGEQAIECVLSKSGVDRKQIGALYFVSVTGVSSPSVDARLVNRMRLSPQIKRNPIFGLGCVAGAAGLARAADYVRAYPDQVAVLLSVELCSLTWQRDDFTVANLIATGLFGDGAVAVLVAGDQVKLSGPKILGSACSFYPDTQDVMGWKISERGFQVVLSPDVPTVVRANLGGDVDAFLNQHGMTRDQVHSWIMHPGGPKVLEAVADALDLHNGELELSWEALRRVGNLSSASVLVVLDEVMNHRRPKPGSRSILAAMGPGFCSEMLLLEW
;
A
#
# COMPACT_ATOMS: atom_id res chain seq x y z
N MET A 1 17.04 -7.98 -13.43
CA MET A 1 16.79 -9.12 -14.35
C MET A 1 17.92 -10.15 -14.30
N GLU A 2 19.18 -9.80 -14.58
CA GLU A 2 20.30 -10.77 -14.57
C GLU A 2 20.50 -11.48 -13.22
N ALA A 3 20.43 -10.75 -12.10
CA ALA A 3 20.57 -11.35 -10.78
C ALA A 3 19.45 -12.34 -10.43
N LEU A 4 18.21 -12.13 -10.92
CA LEU A 4 17.12 -13.08 -10.76
C LEU A 4 17.31 -14.31 -11.66
N LYS A 5 17.86 -14.14 -12.87
CA LYS A 5 18.20 -15.26 -13.74
C LYS A 5 19.23 -16.16 -13.08
N GLY A 6 20.32 -15.60 -12.51
CA GLY A 6 21.35 -16.37 -11.83
C GLY A 6 20.86 -17.14 -10.60
N GLN A 7 19.81 -16.66 -9.91
CA GLN A 7 19.22 -17.40 -8.79
C GLN A 7 18.33 -18.56 -9.23
N TRP A 8 17.90 -18.59 -10.49
CA TRP A 8 17.00 -19.58 -11.06
C TRP A 8 17.65 -20.40 -12.20
N GLU A 9 18.98 -20.30 -12.39
CA GLU A 9 19.76 -21.01 -13.39
C GLU A 9 19.76 -22.55 -13.22
N GLY A 10 18.73 -23.18 -13.01
CA GLY A 10 18.57 -24.63 -12.92
C GLY A 10 17.12 -25.08 -12.88
N GLY A 11 16.19 -24.15 -12.76
CA GLY A 11 14.78 -24.45 -12.60
C GLY A 11 13.86 -23.78 -13.63
N LEU A 12 14.31 -22.75 -14.34
CA LEU A 12 13.56 -22.15 -15.45
C LEU A 12 14.03 -22.72 -16.78
N GLU A 13 13.25 -23.61 -17.36
CA GLU A 13 13.49 -24.16 -18.70
C GLU A 13 13.51 -23.04 -19.79
N ASN A 14 13.02 -21.82 -19.47
CA ASN A 14 12.95 -20.75 -20.43
C ASN A 14 13.02 -19.34 -19.78
N ALA A 15 14.24 -18.78 -19.69
CA ALA A 15 14.47 -17.40 -19.24
C ALA A 15 13.65 -16.34 -20.00
N ALA A 16 13.27 -16.63 -21.27
CA ALA A 16 12.44 -15.74 -22.08
C ALA A 16 11.01 -15.61 -21.53
N VAL A 17 10.50 -16.60 -20.80
CA VAL A 17 9.19 -16.48 -20.12
C VAL A 17 9.25 -15.44 -19.01
N LEU A 18 10.31 -15.46 -18.19
CA LEU A 18 10.50 -14.48 -17.12
C LEU A 18 10.60 -13.05 -17.69
N GLU A 19 11.42 -12.86 -18.72
CA GLU A 19 11.56 -11.56 -19.40
C GLU A 19 10.23 -11.05 -19.94
N ARG A 20 9.46 -11.91 -20.59
CA ARG A 20 8.14 -11.57 -21.13
C ARG A 20 7.14 -11.23 -20.03
N LEU A 21 7.15 -11.94 -18.88
CA LEU A 21 6.27 -11.63 -17.76
C LEU A 21 6.66 -10.29 -17.14
N HIS A 22 7.95 -10.06 -16.86
CA HIS A 22 8.43 -8.83 -16.26
C HIS A 22 8.23 -7.62 -17.17
N SER A 23 8.45 -7.71 -18.47
CA SER A 23 8.22 -6.60 -19.41
C SER A 23 6.75 -6.14 -19.46
N ARG A 24 5.82 -7.01 -19.04
CA ARG A 24 4.38 -6.71 -18.98
C ARG A 24 3.90 -6.18 -17.63
N THR A 25 4.77 -6.07 -16.62
CA THR A 25 4.39 -5.50 -15.31
C THR A 25 4.26 -3.98 -15.32
N GLY A 26 4.76 -3.30 -16.35
CA GLY A 26 4.79 -1.83 -16.42
C GLY A 26 5.80 -1.18 -15.48
N VAL A 27 6.64 -1.96 -14.79
CA VAL A 27 7.61 -1.50 -13.80
C VAL A 27 8.96 -1.25 -14.44
N ALA A 28 9.48 -0.03 -14.38
CA ALA A 28 10.81 0.33 -14.87
C ALA A 28 11.88 0.25 -13.78
N GLY A 29 11.51 0.49 -12.52
CA GLY A 29 12.43 0.46 -11.38
C GLY A 29 11.73 0.05 -10.09
N ARG A 30 12.50 -0.45 -9.12
CA ARG A 30 12.04 -0.83 -7.78
C ARG A 30 13.16 -0.70 -6.79
N TYR A 31 12.78 -0.56 -5.52
CA TYR A 31 13.71 -0.64 -4.41
C TYR A 31 13.62 -2.03 -3.75
N PHE A 32 14.73 -2.47 -3.19
CA PHE A 32 14.86 -3.71 -2.42
C PHE A 32 15.45 -3.41 -1.05
N SER A 33 15.08 -4.23 -0.07
CA SER A 33 15.54 -4.11 1.32
C SER A 33 17.04 -4.26 1.46
N LEU A 34 17.63 -5.11 0.64
CA LEU A 34 19.04 -5.45 0.61
C LEU A 34 19.61 -5.38 -0.81
N PRO A 35 20.93 -5.23 -0.97
CA PRO A 35 21.64 -5.56 -2.20
C PRO A 35 21.33 -7.02 -2.62
N LEU A 36 21.21 -7.26 -3.94
CA LEU A 36 20.75 -8.57 -4.45
C LEU A 36 21.64 -9.73 -4.04
N GLU A 37 22.95 -9.50 -3.89
CA GLU A 37 23.93 -10.49 -3.43
C GLU A 37 23.77 -10.92 -1.98
N GLN A 38 22.97 -10.22 -1.20
CA GLN A 38 22.68 -10.55 0.22
C GLN A 38 21.44 -11.41 0.38
N TYR A 39 20.66 -11.65 -0.67
CA TYR A 39 19.48 -12.54 -0.59
C TYR A 39 19.83 -14.03 -0.52
N PRO A 40 20.86 -14.58 -1.25
CA PRO A 40 21.14 -16.00 -1.26
C PRO A 40 21.30 -16.66 0.13
N PRO A 41 21.93 -16.04 1.15
CA PRO A 41 22.04 -16.60 2.49
C PRO A 41 20.72 -16.66 3.28
N LEU A 42 19.66 -15.96 2.82
CA LEU A 42 18.34 -15.95 3.46
C LEU A 42 17.52 -17.16 3.00
N ASP A 43 17.92 -18.34 3.42
CA ASP A 43 17.40 -19.64 2.98
C ASP A 43 16.20 -20.15 3.80
N THR A 44 15.84 -19.43 4.88
CA THR A 44 14.69 -19.75 5.74
C THR A 44 13.83 -18.52 5.95
N TRP A 45 12.53 -18.75 6.19
CA TRP A 45 11.61 -17.68 6.56
C TRP A 45 12.07 -16.90 7.81
N GLY A 46 12.60 -17.59 8.82
CA GLY A 46 13.14 -16.92 10.02
C GLY A 46 14.17 -15.86 9.66
N LYS A 47 15.16 -16.20 8.81
CA LYS A 47 16.20 -15.26 8.38
C LYS A 47 15.64 -14.07 7.59
N THR A 48 14.70 -14.30 6.66
CA THR A 48 14.08 -13.21 5.91
C THR A 48 13.23 -12.33 6.81
N ASN A 49 12.53 -12.91 7.77
CA ASN A 49 11.71 -12.15 8.73
C ASN A 49 12.56 -11.36 9.74
N ASP A 50 13.73 -11.86 10.16
CA ASP A 50 14.67 -11.09 10.99
C ASP A 50 15.15 -9.83 10.25
N VAL A 51 15.54 -9.97 8.98
CA VAL A 51 15.88 -8.82 8.12
C VAL A 51 14.68 -7.87 7.94
N TRP A 52 13.46 -8.43 7.80
CA TRP A 52 12.25 -7.63 7.71
C TRP A 52 12.05 -6.79 8.97
N ILE A 53 12.22 -7.37 10.17
CA ILE A 53 12.06 -6.65 11.44
C ILE A 53 13.02 -5.46 11.52
N GLU A 54 14.32 -5.68 11.27
CA GLU A 54 15.35 -4.65 11.34
C GLU A 54 15.11 -3.55 10.30
N THR A 55 14.79 -3.93 9.07
CA THR A 55 14.58 -2.99 7.97
C THR A 55 13.29 -2.20 8.17
N ALA A 56 12.21 -2.86 8.61
CA ALA A 56 10.93 -2.20 8.88
C ALA A 56 11.03 -1.18 10.02
N GLU A 57 11.78 -1.50 11.08
CA GLU A 57 12.05 -0.56 12.17
C GLU A 57 12.84 0.67 11.67
N ARG A 58 13.90 0.45 10.90
CA ARG A 58 14.74 1.53 10.36
C ARG A 58 13.98 2.43 9.36
N LEU A 59 13.29 1.84 8.40
CA LEU A 59 12.53 2.60 7.40
C LEU A 59 11.30 3.28 8.02
N GLY A 60 10.64 2.62 8.97
CA GLY A 60 9.52 3.20 9.70
C GLY A 60 9.91 4.44 10.48
N GLU A 61 11.05 4.40 11.21
CA GLU A 61 11.61 5.57 11.87
C GLU A 61 11.89 6.70 10.87
N GLN A 62 12.58 6.41 9.76
CA GLN A 62 12.89 7.40 8.73
C GLN A 62 11.65 8.04 8.12
N ALA A 63 10.61 7.25 7.84
CA ALA A 63 9.36 7.74 7.27
C ALA A 63 8.63 8.67 8.26
N ILE A 64 8.54 8.29 9.53
CA ILE A 64 7.91 9.13 10.57
C ILE A 64 8.71 10.41 10.79
N GLU A 65 10.04 10.33 10.89
CA GLU A 65 10.89 11.52 11.05
C GLU A 65 10.74 12.49 9.87
N CYS A 66 10.69 11.93 8.65
CA CYS A 66 10.51 12.73 7.43
C CYS A 66 9.20 13.53 7.49
N VAL A 67 8.08 12.88 7.82
CA VAL A 67 6.78 13.56 7.84
C VAL A 67 6.65 14.54 9.00
N LEU A 68 7.23 14.24 10.17
CA LEU A 68 7.28 15.16 11.30
C LEU A 68 8.12 16.41 10.97
N SER A 69 9.29 16.21 10.36
CA SER A 69 10.15 17.33 9.94
C SER A 69 9.48 18.25 8.91
N LYS A 70 8.76 17.67 7.94
CA LYS A 70 8.02 18.43 6.92
C LYS A 70 6.82 19.19 7.47
N SER A 71 6.13 18.61 8.46
CA SER A 71 4.88 19.17 9.00
C SER A 71 5.08 20.13 10.15
N GLY A 72 6.19 20.03 10.89
CA GLY A 72 6.43 20.76 12.14
C GLY A 72 5.57 20.28 13.33
N VAL A 73 4.88 19.14 13.20
CA VAL A 73 4.09 18.54 14.29
C VAL A 73 5.00 18.06 15.40
N ASP A 74 4.69 18.43 16.65
CA ASP A 74 5.41 17.91 17.82
C ASP A 74 5.02 16.44 18.06
N ARG A 75 6.01 15.59 18.30
CA ARG A 75 5.83 14.17 18.66
C ARG A 75 4.87 13.97 19.83
N LYS A 76 4.78 14.92 20.74
CA LYS A 76 3.86 14.89 21.89
C LYS A 76 2.38 14.96 21.48
N GLN A 77 2.08 15.48 20.28
CA GLN A 77 0.72 15.52 19.74
C GLN A 77 0.27 14.20 19.14
N ILE A 78 1.20 13.24 18.96
CA ILE A 78 0.88 11.93 18.40
C ILE A 78 0.16 11.09 19.47
N GLY A 79 -1.13 10.88 19.29
CA GLY A 79 -1.96 10.10 20.18
C GLY A 79 -2.17 8.65 19.72
N ALA A 80 -1.99 8.37 18.42
CA ALA A 80 -2.11 7.02 17.87
C ALA A 80 -1.08 6.73 16.77
N LEU A 81 -0.65 5.46 16.71
CA LEU A 81 0.19 4.91 15.65
C LEU A 81 -0.52 3.69 15.04
N TYR A 82 -0.92 3.81 13.80
CA TYR A 82 -1.42 2.74 12.94
C TYR A 82 -0.25 2.20 12.13
N PHE A 83 0.18 0.98 12.42
CA PHE A 83 1.23 0.31 11.68
C PHE A 83 0.62 -0.76 10.78
N VAL A 84 0.79 -0.63 9.48
CA VAL A 84 0.29 -1.59 8.51
C VAL A 84 1.45 -2.27 7.77
N SER A 85 1.39 -3.59 7.69
CA SER A 85 2.25 -4.41 6.85
C SER A 85 1.64 -5.79 6.66
N VAL A 86 1.98 -6.42 5.52
CA VAL A 86 1.57 -7.78 5.19
C VAL A 86 2.76 -8.64 4.73
N THR A 87 3.97 -8.08 4.78
CA THR A 87 5.18 -8.72 4.23
C THR A 87 6.13 -9.30 5.28
N GLY A 88 5.77 -9.20 6.55
CA GLY A 88 6.50 -9.79 7.68
C GLY A 88 5.73 -9.66 8.98
N VAL A 89 6.20 -10.29 10.05
CA VAL A 89 5.55 -10.30 11.36
C VAL A 89 6.56 -10.15 12.49
N SER A 90 6.14 -9.53 13.58
CA SER A 90 6.90 -9.54 14.83
C SER A 90 5.98 -9.42 16.04
N SER A 91 6.40 -10.01 17.16
CA SER A 91 5.79 -9.81 18.47
C SER A 91 6.90 -9.59 19.50
N PRO A 92 7.02 -8.38 20.12
CA PRO A 92 6.18 -7.19 19.89
C PRO A 92 6.26 -6.65 18.45
N SER A 93 5.15 -6.08 17.96
CA SER A 93 5.06 -5.49 16.62
C SER A 93 6.01 -4.29 16.46
N VAL A 94 6.35 -3.95 15.21
CA VAL A 94 7.30 -2.87 14.87
C VAL A 94 6.90 -1.53 15.49
N ASP A 95 5.61 -1.23 15.58
CA ASP A 95 5.11 -0.03 16.27
C ASP A 95 5.60 0.09 17.73
N ALA A 96 5.65 -1.04 18.48
CA ALA A 96 6.19 -1.05 19.85
C ALA A 96 7.68 -0.72 19.90
N ARG A 97 8.44 -1.21 18.92
CA ARG A 97 9.87 -0.94 18.78
C ARG A 97 10.10 0.54 18.46
N LEU A 98 9.29 1.11 17.57
CA LEU A 98 9.33 2.53 17.19
C LEU A 98 8.95 3.45 18.35
N VAL A 99 7.97 3.09 19.19
CA VAL A 99 7.64 3.86 20.41
C VAL A 99 8.87 4.01 21.30
N ASN A 100 9.60 2.93 21.54
CA ASN A 100 10.83 2.97 22.35
C ASN A 100 11.95 3.75 21.65
N ARG A 101 12.23 3.45 20.41
CA ARG A 101 13.35 3.99 19.64
C ARG A 101 13.22 5.50 19.41
N MET A 102 12.02 5.95 19.07
CA MET A 102 11.70 7.35 18.81
C MET A 102 11.28 8.11 20.07
N ARG A 103 11.20 7.44 21.23
CA ARG A 103 10.75 8.02 22.50
C ARG A 103 9.37 8.70 22.36
N LEU A 104 8.45 8.03 21.68
CA LEU A 104 7.07 8.48 21.59
C LEU A 104 6.38 8.34 22.96
N SER A 105 5.22 8.97 23.11
CA SER A 105 4.46 8.90 24.36
C SER A 105 4.18 7.43 24.76
N PRO A 106 4.42 7.04 26.02
CA PRO A 106 4.05 5.71 26.49
C PRO A 106 2.54 5.49 26.55
N GLN A 107 1.74 6.56 26.39
CA GLN A 107 0.28 6.51 26.35
C GLN A 107 -0.27 6.45 24.93
N ILE A 108 0.60 6.40 23.89
CA ILE A 108 0.20 6.31 22.49
C ILE A 108 -0.64 5.04 22.26
N LYS A 109 -1.75 5.20 21.54
CA LYS A 109 -2.57 4.05 21.13
C LYS A 109 -1.93 3.36 19.93
N ARG A 110 -1.59 2.10 20.10
CA ARG A 110 -0.94 1.28 19.06
C ARG A 110 -1.96 0.41 18.37
N ASN A 111 -1.95 0.45 17.04
CA ASN A 111 -2.89 -0.27 16.18
C ASN A 111 -2.12 -1.00 15.06
N PRO A 112 -1.48 -2.15 15.35
CA PRO A 112 -0.87 -2.96 14.29
C PRO A 112 -1.97 -3.65 13.47
N ILE A 113 -1.92 -3.48 12.15
CA ILE A 113 -2.88 -4.05 11.19
C ILE A 113 -2.12 -5.01 10.27
N PHE A 114 -2.53 -6.27 10.30
CA PHE A 114 -2.02 -7.33 9.44
C PHE A 114 -3.17 -7.98 8.68
N GLY A 115 -2.91 -8.51 7.47
CA GLY A 115 -3.87 -9.32 6.73
C GLY A 115 -4.75 -8.56 5.72
N LEU A 116 -4.73 -7.23 5.71
CA LEU A 116 -5.48 -6.43 4.74
C LEU A 116 -4.73 -6.22 3.41
N GLY A 117 -3.42 -6.49 3.34
CA GLY A 117 -2.63 -6.35 2.12
C GLY A 117 -2.74 -4.97 1.47
N CYS A 118 -2.93 -4.94 0.15
CA CYS A 118 -2.92 -3.70 -0.62
C CYS A 118 -3.99 -2.67 -0.21
N VAL A 119 -5.10 -3.09 0.38
CA VAL A 119 -6.15 -2.17 0.85
C VAL A 119 -5.78 -1.45 2.14
N ALA A 120 -4.77 -1.93 2.89
CA ALA A 120 -4.46 -1.45 4.23
C ALA A 120 -3.99 0.01 4.29
N GLY A 121 -3.45 0.57 3.20
CA GLY A 121 -3.10 1.99 3.14
C GLY A 121 -4.33 2.89 3.23
N ALA A 122 -5.36 2.60 2.43
CA ALA A 122 -6.64 3.31 2.49
C ALA A 122 -7.38 3.02 3.81
N ALA A 123 -7.45 1.75 4.22
CA ALA A 123 -8.09 1.32 5.45
C ALA A 123 -7.45 1.96 6.70
N GLY A 124 -6.13 2.02 6.75
CA GLY A 124 -5.40 2.67 7.83
C GLY A 124 -5.67 4.18 7.90
N LEU A 125 -5.77 4.86 6.74
CA LEU A 125 -6.17 6.26 6.66
C LEU A 125 -7.58 6.50 7.19
N ALA A 126 -8.55 5.65 6.82
CA ALA A 126 -9.92 5.74 7.29
C ALA A 126 -9.97 5.60 8.81
N ARG A 127 -9.28 4.62 9.39
CA ARG A 127 -9.24 4.39 10.84
C ARG A 127 -8.50 5.49 11.59
N ALA A 128 -7.43 6.06 11.00
CA ALA A 128 -6.75 7.22 11.55
C ALA A 128 -7.67 8.45 11.56
N ALA A 129 -8.49 8.64 10.51
CA ALA A 129 -9.49 9.70 10.46
C ALA A 129 -10.57 9.53 11.54
N ASP A 130 -11.04 8.31 11.78
CA ASP A 130 -12.01 8.03 12.84
C ASP A 130 -11.43 8.34 14.23
N TYR A 131 -10.15 8.00 14.43
CA TYR A 131 -9.46 8.34 15.66
C TYR A 131 -9.44 9.84 15.92
N VAL A 132 -9.01 10.65 14.96
CA VAL A 132 -8.87 12.10 15.16
C VAL A 132 -10.20 12.83 15.22
N ARG A 133 -11.29 12.26 14.70
CA ARG A 133 -12.65 12.75 14.94
C ARG A 133 -13.05 12.63 16.40
N ALA A 134 -12.61 11.55 17.08
CA ALA A 134 -12.84 11.33 18.50
C ALA A 134 -11.85 12.10 19.39
N TYR A 135 -10.68 12.46 18.88
CA TYR A 135 -9.60 13.18 19.56
C TYR A 135 -9.13 14.37 18.71
N PRO A 136 -9.92 15.45 18.64
CA PRO A 136 -9.69 16.55 17.68
C PRO A 136 -8.44 17.40 17.94
N ASP A 137 -7.86 17.30 19.12
CA ASP A 137 -6.61 17.96 19.55
C ASP A 137 -5.34 17.11 19.30
N GLN A 138 -5.51 15.92 18.74
CA GLN A 138 -4.41 14.97 18.55
C GLN A 138 -4.12 14.69 17.07
N VAL A 139 -2.99 14.03 16.85
CA VAL A 139 -2.55 13.53 15.54
C VAL A 139 -2.45 12.01 15.59
N ALA A 140 -2.92 11.33 14.55
CA ALA A 140 -2.64 9.93 14.30
C ALA A 140 -1.55 9.81 13.22
N VAL A 141 -0.63 8.88 13.42
CA VAL A 141 0.34 8.47 12.40
C VAL A 141 -0.15 7.17 11.77
N LEU A 142 -0.31 7.16 10.45
CA LEU A 142 -0.37 5.93 9.67
C LEU A 142 1.03 5.66 9.13
N LEU A 143 1.61 4.52 9.48
CA LEU A 143 2.87 4.02 8.95
C LEU A 143 2.60 2.72 8.17
N SER A 144 2.89 2.73 6.88
CA SER A 144 2.91 1.54 6.04
C SER A 144 4.35 1.17 5.71
N VAL A 145 4.73 -0.08 5.96
CA VAL A 145 6.05 -0.62 5.59
C VAL A 145 5.86 -1.95 4.90
N GLU A 146 6.24 -2.01 3.62
CA GLU A 146 6.14 -3.24 2.83
C GLU A 146 7.50 -3.59 2.21
N LEU A 147 7.99 -4.78 2.51
CA LEU A 147 9.28 -5.30 2.08
C LEU A 147 9.04 -6.58 1.27
N CYS A 148 8.38 -6.42 0.12
CA CYS A 148 7.90 -7.52 -0.70
C CYS A 148 9.04 -8.40 -1.23
N SER A 149 10.24 -7.84 -1.40
CA SER A 149 11.40 -8.62 -1.85
C SER A 149 11.81 -9.72 -0.86
N LEU A 150 11.47 -9.57 0.42
CA LEU A 150 11.76 -10.56 1.46
C LEU A 150 10.72 -11.71 1.50
N THR A 151 9.67 -11.64 0.68
CA THR A 151 8.67 -12.71 0.55
C THR A 151 8.91 -13.63 -0.65
N TRP A 152 9.97 -13.42 -1.42
CA TRP A 152 10.25 -14.21 -2.62
C TRP A 152 10.42 -15.68 -2.34
N GLN A 153 9.68 -16.50 -3.12
CA GLN A 153 9.80 -17.97 -3.06
C GLN A 153 10.69 -18.45 -4.21
N ARG A 154 11.92 -18.88 -3.87
CA ARG A 154 12.94 -19.24 -4.87
C ARG A 154 12.61 -20.49 -5.66
N ASP A 155 11.94 -21.45 -5.01
CA ASP A 155 11.59 -22.74 -5.59
C ASP A 155 10.15 -22.77 -6.13
N ASP A 156 9.50 -21.60 -6.23
CA ASP A 156 8.15 -21.47 -6.76
C ASP A 156 8.20 -20.85 -8.16
N PHE A 157 7.99 -21.67 -9.18
CA PHE A 157 7.97 -21.27 -10.59
C PHE A 157 6.55 -21.02 -11.11
N THR A 158 5.57 -20.88 -10.24
CA THR A 158 4.20 -20.49 -10.65
C THR A 158 4.21 -19.13 -11.31
N VAL A 159 3.31 -18.94 -12.27
CA VAL A 159 3.14 -17.66 -12.98
C VAL A 159 2.88 -16.51 -11.99
N ALA A 160 2.12 -16.76 -10.92
CA ALA A 160 1.84 -15.77 -9.89
C ALA A 160 3.13 -15.30 -9.20
N ASN A 161 4.00 -16.23 -8.75
CA ASN A 161 5.26 -15.87 -8.12
C ASN A 161 6.23 -15.18 -9.10
N LEU A 162 6.32 -15.67 -10.35
CA LEU A 162 7.14 -15.04 -11.39
C LEU A 162 6.71 -13.59 -11.68
N ILE A 163 5.40 -13.33 -11.78
CA ILE A 163 4.86 -11.97 -11.94
C ILE A 163 5.17 -11.13 -10.69
N ALA A 164 4.97 -11.69 -9.50
CA ALA A 164 5.20 -10.98 -8.24
C ALA A 164 6.65 -10.47 -8.12
N THR A 165 7.63 -11.30 -8.53
CA THR A 165 9.06 -10.89 -8.52
C THR A 165 9.39 -9.80 -9.53
N GLY A 166 8.54 -9.53 -10.51
CA GLY A 166 8.67 -8.41 -11.45
C GLY A 166 7.84 -7.18 -11.08
N LEU A 167 6.78 -7.36 -10.30
CA LEU A 167 5.78 -6.35 -10.00
C LEU A 167 6.02 -5.65 -8.66
N PHE A 168 6.26 -6.42 -7.58
CA PHE A 168 6.33 -5.89 -6.23
C PHE A 168 7.71 -5.33 -5.88
N GLY A 169 7.72 -4.21 -5.14
CA GLY A 169 8.91 -3.55 -4.60
C GLY A 169 8.78 -3.28 -3.10
N ASP A 170 9.82 -2.69 -2.52
CA ASP A 170 9.93 -2.37 -1.10
C ASP A 170 9.80 -0.87 -0.86
N GLY A 171 9.14 -0.50 0.24
CA GLY A 171 9.00 0.89 0.61
C GLY A 171 8.31 1.11 1.95
N ALA A 172 8.45 2.33 2.46
CA ALA A 172 7.76 2.79 3.65
C ALA A 172 7.17 4.18 3.43
N VAL A 173 5.95 4.41 3.91
CA VAL A 173 5.28 5.71 3.86
C VAL A 173 4.65 5.99 5.22
N ALA A 174 4.86 7.22 5.73
CA ALA A 174 4.15 7.72 6.89
C ALA A 174 3.23 8.88 6.50
N VAL A 175 2.01 8.88 7.05
CA VAL A 175 1.02 9.93 6.86
C VAL A 175 0.57 10.44 8.23
N LEU A 176 0.52 11.76 8.41
CA LEU A 176 -0.08 12.38 9.58
C LEU A 176 -1.54 12.71 9.27
N VAL A 177 -2.44 12.27 10.12
CA VAL A 177 -3.85 12.66 10.11
C VAL A 177 -4.11 13.46 11.37
N ALA A 178 -4.53 14.70 11.20
CA ALA A 178 -4.74 15.64 12.30
C ALA A 178 -6.23 15.86 12.59
N GLY A 179 -6.56 16.00 13.86
CA GLY A 179 -7.88 16.48 14.27
C GLY A 179 -8.08 17.96 13.98
N ASP A 180 -9.32 18.42 13.96
CA ASP A 180 -9.69 19.78 13.53
C ASP A 180 -9.09 20.91 14.39
N GLN A 181 -8.62 20.60 15.60
CA GLN A 181 -7.96 21.58 16.48
C GLN A 181 -6.44 21.65 16.24
N VAL A 182 -5.88 20.77 15.42
CA VAL A 182 -4.46 20.77 15.06
C VAL A 182 -4.26 21.42 13.69
N LYS A 183 -3.44 22.46 13.62
CA LYS A 183 -3.12 23.12 12.35
C LYS A 183 -2.16 22.26 11.53
N LEU A 184 -2.67 21.60 10.53
CA LEU A 184 -1.90 20.81 9.56
C LEU A 184 -2.42 21.10 8.15
N SER A 185 -1.50 21.29 7.19
CA SER A 185 -1.85 21.50 5.79
C SER A 185 -2.05 20.16 5.08
N GLY A 186 -3.20 19.97 4.45
CA GLY A 186 -3.52 18.76 3.70
C GLY A 186 -5.00 18.74 3.30
N PRO A 187 -5.43 17.73 2.52
CA PRO A 187 -6.83 17.55 2.22
C PRO A 187 -7.61 17.12 3.48
N LYS A 188 -8.86 17.52 3.58
CA LYS A 188 -9.79 17.02 4.60
C LYS A 188 -10.34 15.67 4.18
N ILE A 189 -10.40 14.72 5.09
CA ILE A 189 -11.08 13.45 4.89
C ILE A 189 -12.55 13.62 5.28
N LEU A 190 -13.43 13.69 4.28
CA LEU A 190 -14.85 13.97 4.48
C LEU A 190 -15.62 12.71 4.89
N GLY A 191 -15.24 11.56 4.34
CA GLY A 191 -15.86 10.28 4.60
C GLY A 191 -15.00 9.12 4.13
N SER A 192 -15.41 7.91 4.52
CA SER A 192 -14.83 6.66 4.05
C SER A 192 -15.91 5.60 3.89
N ALA A 193 -15.69 4.64 3.00
CA ALA A 193 -16.54 3.48 2.81
C ALA A 193 -15.70 2.22 2.58
N CYS A 194 -16.19 1.08 3.03
CA CYS A 194 -15.60 -0.23 2.81
C CYS A 194 -16.66 -1.15 2.18
N SER A 195 -16.28 -1.91 1.16
CA SER A 195 -17.10 -2.96 0.55
C SER A 195 -16.35 -4.28 0.61
N PHE A 196 -16.94 -5.29 1.24
CA PHE A 196 -16.42 -6.64 1.27
C PHE A 196 -17.20 -7.52 0.26
N TYR A 197 -16.48 -8.31 -0.52
CA TYR A 197 -17.10 -9.19 -1.53
C TYR A 197 -17.08 -10.63 -1.04
N PRO A 198 -18.26 -11.20 -0.69
CA PRO A 198 -18.34 -12.56 -0.19
C PRO A 198 -17.76 -13.60 -1.17
N ASP A 199 -17.25 -14.71 -0.64
CA ASP A 199 -16.75 -15.86 -1.39
C ASP A 199 -15.60 -15.57 -2.36
N THR A 200 -14.73 -14.57 -2.01
CA THR A 200 -13.60 -14.14 -2.82
C THR A 200 -12.22 -14.27 -2.13
N GLN A 201 -12.12 -15.06 -1.06
CA GLN A 201 -10.89 -15.23 -0.28
C GLN A 201 -9.72 -15.79 -1.10
N ASP A 202 -10.00 -16.52 -2.16
CA ASP A 202 -8.97 -17.12 -3.04
C ASP A 202 -8.51 -16.20 -4.18
N VAL A 203 -9.08 -14.99 -4.27
CA VAL A 203 -8.77 -14.04 -5.35
C VAL A 203 -7.40 -13.41 -5.17
N MET A 204 -7.05 -13.03 -3.95
CA MET A 204 -5.76 -12.41 -3.62
C MET A 204 -5.40 -12.64 -2.17
N GLY A 205 -4.10 -12.85 -1.87
CA GLY A 205 -3.63 -12.97 -0.50
C GLY A 205 -2.29 -13.68 -0.36
N TRP A 206 -2.07 -14.21 0.82
CA TRP A 206 -0.90 -15.04 1.14
C TRP A 206 -1.33 -16.42 1.61
N LYS A 207 -0.69 -17.45 1.08
CA LYS A 207 -0.64 -18.76 1.72
C LYS A 207 0.61 -18.76 2.63
N ILE A 208 0.38 -18.85 3.94
CA ILE A 208 1.47 -18.86 4.93
C ILE A 208 1.86 -20.33 5.23
N SER A 209 3.13 -20.64 5.13
CA SER A 209 3.69 -21.96 5.36
C SER A 209 5.05 -21.86 6.08
N GLU A 210 5.73 -22.97 6.25
CA GLU A 210 7.11 -23.02 6.74
C GLU A 210 8.11 -22.24 5.85
N ARG A 211 7.72 -21.95 4.59
CA ARG A 211 8.49 -21.13 3.64
C ARG A 211 8.14 -19.63 3.74
N GLY A 212 7.26 -19.25 4.65
CA GLY A 212 6.74 -17.89 4.79
C GLY A 212 5.56 -17.57 3.90
N PHE A 213 5.55 -16.39 3.32
CA PHE A 213 4.44 -15.83 2.56
C PHE A 213 4.53 -16.22 1.08
N GLN A 214 3.64 -17.10 0.62
CA GLN A 214 3.49 -17.49 -0.78
C GLN A 214 2.35 -16.70 -1.39
N VAL A 215 2.61 -15.99 -2.51
CA VAL A 215 1.61 -15.13 -3.15
C VAL A 215 0.45 -15.95 -3.72
N VAL A 216 -0.76 -15.51 -3.40
CA VAL A 216 -1.99 -15.91 -4.07
C VAL A 216 -2.45 -14.73 -4.91
N LEU A 217 -2.50 -14.88 -6.23
CA LEU A 217 -2.91 -13.85 -7.18
C LEU A 217 -3.68 -14.51 -8.33
N SER A 218 -5.01 -14.46 -8.23
CA SER A 218 -5.89 -14.99 -9.28
C SER A 218 -5.88 -14.10 -10.52
N PRO A 219 -5.96 -14.67 -11.72
CA PRO A 219 -6.25 -13.91 -12.94
C PRO A 219 -7.62 -13.21 -12.92
N ASP A 220 -8.50 -13.56 -11.96
CA ASP A 220 -9.86 -13.01 -11.84
C ASP A 220 -9.90 -11.64 -11.12
N VAL A 221 -8.79 -11.18 -10.52
CA VAL A 221 -8.74 -9.86 -9.86
C VAL A 221 -9.32 -8.74 -10.73
N PRO A 222 -8.94 -8.57 -12.00
CA PRO A 222 -9.53 -7.54 -12.86
C PRO A 222 -11.03 -7.71 -13.09
N THR A 223 -11.53 -8.94 -13.13
CA THR A 223 -12.97 -9.25 -13.30
C THR A 223 -13.76 -8.79 -12.08
N VAL A 224 -13.27 -9.09 -10.87
CA VAL A 224 -13.91 -8.65 -9.61
C VAL A 224 -13.90 -7.12 -9.51
N VAL A 225 -12.81 -6.46 -9.92
CA VAL A 225 -12.72 -4.99 -9.97
C VAL A 225 -13.80 -4.41 -10.89
N ARG A 226 -13.89 -4.89 -12.14
CA ARG A 226 -14.88 -4.40 -13.10
C ARG A 226 -16.32 -4.62 -12.64
N ALA A 227 -16.58 -5.74 -11.98
CA ALA A 227 -17.94 -6.09 -11.54
C ALA A 227 -18.44 -5.21 -10.38
N ASN A 228 -17.56 -4.72 -9.51
CA ASN A 228 -17.96 -4.14 -8.23
C ASN A 228 -17.60 -2.66 -8.06
N LEU A 229 -16.38 -2.25 -8.46
CA LEU A 229 -15.84 -0.93 -8.08
C LEU A 229 -16.72 0.25 -8.55
N GLY A 230 -17.30 0.16 -9.75
CA GLY A 230 -18.16 1.23 -10.27
C GLY A 230 -19.38 1.48 -9.39
N GLY A 231 -20.08 0.41 -9.00
CA GLY A 231 -21.25 0.49 -8.13
C GLY A 231 -20.92 0.97 -6.72
N ASP A 232 -19.79 0.52 -6.17
CA ASP A 232 -19.32 0.95 -4.83
C ASP A 232 -19.01 2.44 -4.81
N VAL A 233 -18.30 2.94 -5.82
CA VAL A 233 -17.97 4.37 -5.96
C VAL A 233 -19.23 5.21 -6.11
N ASP A 234 -20.18 4.80 -6.96
CA ASP A 234 -21.45 5.52 -7.12
C ASP A 234 -22.26 5.57 -5.82
N ALA A 235 -22.35 4.43 -5.13
CA ALA A 235 -23.05 4.37 -3.85
C ALA A 235 -22.40 5.27 -2.80
N PHE A 236 -21.06 5.31 -2.74
CA PHE A 236 -20.32 6.16 -1.83
C PHE A 236 -20.48 7.65 -2.17
N LEU A 237 -20.34 8.02 -3.43
CA LEU A 237 -20.53 9.42 -3.87
C LEU A 237 -21.97 9.89 -3.62
N ASN A 238 -22.98 9.07 -3.88
CA ASN A 238 -24.38 9.39 -3.63
C ASN A 238 -24.67 9.69 -2.16
N GLN A 239 -23.99 9.02 -1.19
CA GLN A 239 -24.11 9.34 0.24
C GLN A 239 -23.61 10.76 0.56
N HIS A 240 -22.76 11.33 -0.29
CA HIS A 240 -22.23 12.68 -0.18
C HIS A 240 -22.92 13.68 -1.14
N GLY A 241 -24.01 13.27 -1.81
CA GLY A 241 -24.71 14.11 -2.78
C GLY A 241 -23.90 14.44 -4.03
N MET A 242 -22.99 13.55 -4.42
CA MET A 242 -22.05 13.73 -5.54
C MET A 242 -22.22 12.68 -6.63
N THR A 243 -21.70 13.01 -7.80
CA THR A 243 -21.56 12.13 -8.97
C THR A 243 -20.09 12.09 -9.42
N ARG A 244 -19.71 11.12 -10.29
CA ARG A 244 -18.32 10.92 -10.71
C ARG A 244 -17.70 12.11 -11.43
N ASP A 245 -18.50 12.88 -12.20
CA ASP A 245 -18.07 14.09 -12.90
C ASP A 245 -17.62 15.23 -11.98
N GLN A 246 -18.00 15.18 -10.70
CA GLN A 246 -17.57 16.11 -9.66
C GLN A 246 -16.27 15.69 -8.97
N VAL A 247 -15.73 14.52 -9.28
CA VAL A 247 -14.44 14.05 -8.78
C VAL A 247 -13.32 14.60 -9.64
N HIS A 248 -12.48 15.43 -9.05
CA HIS A 248 -11.40 16.12 -9.76
C HIS A 248 -10.17 15.24 -9.97
N SER A 249 -9.84 14.35 -9.03
CA SER A 249 -8.71 13.44 -9.17
C SER A 249 -8.97 12.10 -8.50
N TRP A 250 -8.39 11.05 -9.10
CA TRP A 250 -8.53 9.67 -8.70
C TRP A 250 -7.19 9.15 -8.19
N ILE A 251 -7.10 8.90 -6.89
CA ILE A 251 -5.91 8.41 -6.20
C ILE A 251 -6.10 6.91 -6.02
N MET A 252 -5.74 6.15 -7.07
CA MET A 252 -6.03 4.72 -7.12
C MET A 252 -4.78 3.88 -6.85
N HIS A 253 -4.94 2.82 -6.04
CA HIS A 253 -3.88 1.86 -5.79
C HIS A 253 -3.34 1.25 -7.09
N PRO A 254 -2.03 1.37 -7.40
CA PRO A 254 -1.43 0.84 -8.62
C PRO A 254 -1.12 -0.66 -8.49
N GLY A 255 -2.17 -1.49 -8.45
CA GLY A 255 -2.05 -2.94 -8.24
C GLY A 255 -1.31 -3.70 -9.33
N GLY A 256 -1.24 -3.12 -10.53
CA GLY A 256 -0.60 -3.66 -11.73
C GLY A 256 -1.37 -3.23 -12.97
N PRO A 257 -0.80 -3.42 -14.20
CA PRO A 257 -1.40 -2.90 -15.43
C PRO A 257 -2.85 -3.33 -15.61
N LYS A 258 -3.13 -4.63 -15.52
CA LYS A 258 -4.49 -5.17 -15.70
C LYS A 258 -5.49 -4.68 -14.65
N VAL A 259 -5.01 -4.36 -13.44
CA VAL A 259 -5.84 -3.80 -12.38
C VAL A 259 -6.17 -2.35 -12.68
N LEU A 260 -5.18 -1.53 -13.10
CA LEU A 260 -5.41 -0.15 -13.49
C LEU A 260 -6.32 -0.03 -14.73
N GLU A 261 -6.17 -0.92 -15.72
CA GLU A 261 -7.09 -1.03 -16.85
C GLU A 261 -8.52 -1.36 -16.39
N ALA A 262 -8.66 -2.31 -15.45
CA ALA A 262 -9.96 -2.67 -14.90
C ALA A 262 -10.62 -1.54 -14.09
N VAL A 263 -9.81 -0.75 -13.36
CA VAL A 263 -10.28 0.47 -12.67
C VAL A 263 -10.74 1.51 -13.68
N ALA A 264 -9.96 1.75 -14.75
CA ALA A 264 -10.34 2.67 -15.82
C ALA A 264 -11.67 2.27 -16.46
N ASP A 265 -11.82 1.00 -16.81
CA ASP A 265 -13.06 0.45 -17.38
C ASP A 265 -14.26 0.60 -16.42
N ALA A 266 -14.07 0.25 -15.12
CA ALA A 266 -15.15 0.29 -14.13
C ALA A 266 -15.66 1.70 -13.83
N LEU A 267 -14.78 2.70 -13.95
CA LEU A 267 -15.06 4.10 -13.61
C LEU A 267 -15.23 5.02 -14.83
N ASP A 268 -15.04 4.50 -16.04
CA ASP A 268 -15.04 5.25 -17.33
C ASP A 268 -13.96 6.36 -17.36
N LEU A 269 -12.72 6.01 -16.94
CA LEU A 269 -11.58 6.92 -16.84
C LEU A 269 -10.58 6.65 -17.98
N HIS A 270 -10.68 7.41 -19.09
CA HIS A 270 -9.88 7.15 -20.29
C HIS A 270 -9.03 8.37 -20.75
N ASN A 271 -9.06 9.49 -20.01
CA ASN A 271 -8.41 10.74 -20.40
C ASN A 271 -7.17 11.07 -19.54
N GLY A 272 -6.49 10.05 -19.01
CA GLY A 272 -5.26 10.23 -18.22
C GLY A 272 -5.49 10.47 -16.72
N GLU A 273 -6.72 10.26 -16.22
CA GLU A 273 -7.07 10.46 -14.80
C GLU A 273 -6.26 9.56 -13.87
N LEU A 274 -5.79 8.40 -14.35
CA LEU A 274 -4.96 7.45 -13.60
C LEU A 274 -3.44 7.62 -13.85
N GLU A 275 -3.00 8.69 -14.52
CA GLU A 275 -1.59 8.88 -14.89
C GLU A 275 -0.64 8.76 -13.69
N LEU A 276 -0.98 9.37 -12.53
CA LEU A 276 -0.13 9.29 -11.33
C LEU A 276 -0.04 7.88 -10.75
N SER A 277 -1.11 7.09 -10.85
CA SER A 277 -1.09 5.68 -10.44
C SER A 277 -0.19 4.86 -11.38
N TRP A 278 -0.25 5.09 -12.69
CA TRP A 278 0.64 4.48 -13.68
C TRP A 278 2.09 4.90 -13.48
N GLU A 279 2.34 6.18 -13.19
CA GLU A 279 3.69 6.68 -12.96
C GLU A 279 4.29 6.10 -11.68
N ALA A 280 3.52 6.01 -10.59
CA ALA A 280 3.94 5.36 -9.36
C ALA A 280 4.31 3.88 -9.61
N LEU A 281 3.45 3.12 -10.33
CA LEU A 281 3.72 1.74 -10.71
C LEU A 281 5.03 1.63 -11.51
N ARG A 282 5.21 2.47 -12.51
CA ARG A 282 6.41 2.47 -13.36
C ARG A 282 7.68 2.75 -12.57
N ARG A 283 7.62 3.69 -11.63
CA ARG A 283 8.79 4.21 -10.91
C ARG A 283 9.22 3.32 -9.75
N VAL A 284 8.29 2.78 -8.98
CA VAL A 284 8.60 2.04 -7.74
C VAL A 284 7.99 0.65 -7.67
N GLY A 285 7.17 0.26 -8.64
CA GLY A 285 6.41 -0.99 -8.62
C GLY A 285 5.22 -0.94 -7.67
N ASN A 286 4.64 -2.11 -7.41
CA ASN A 286 3.58 -2.26 -6.41
C ASN A 286 4.21 -2.46 -5.02
N LEU A 287 4.03 -1.50 -4.13
CA LEU A 287 4.47 -1.52 -2.73
C LEU A 287 3.35 -1.98 -1.80
N SER A 288 2.44 -2.83 -2.25
CA SER A 288 1.30 -3.30 -1.46
C SER A 288 0.55 -2.13 -0.79
N SER A 289 0.37 -2.13 0.53
CA SER A 289 -0.37 -1.09 1.27
C SER A 289 0.23 0.31 1.15
N ALA A 290 1.52 0.44 0.92
CA ALA A 290 2.18 1.75 0.76
C ALA A 290 1.88 2.42 -0.59
N SER A 291 1.52 1.66 -1.63
CA SER A 291 1.39 2.17 -3.00
C SER A 291 0.39 3.31 -3.15
N VAL A 292 -0.81 3.19 -2.60
CA VAL A 292 -1.84 4.23 -2.70
C VAL A 292 -1.41 5.52 -1.97
N LEU A 293 -0.61 5.37 -0.91
CA LEU A 293 -0.05 6.51 -0.16
C LEU A 293 1.07 7.21 -0.94
N VAL A 294 1.83 6.47 -1.76
CA VAL A 294 2.79 7.06 -2.71
C VAL A 294 2.05 7.89 -3.75
N VAL A 295 0.94 7.39 -4.30
CA VAL A 295 0.11 8.17 -5.24
C VAL A 295 -0.46 9.42 -4.57
N LEU A 296 -0.90 9.32 -3.31
CA LEU A 296 -1.36 10.47 -2.53
C LEU A 296 -0.24 11.52 -2.36
N ASP A 297 0.99 11.08 -2.03
CA ASP A 297 2.15 11.98 -1.90
C ASP A 297 2.47 12.72 -3.21
N GLU A 298 2.39 12.03 -4.36
CA GLU A 298 2.54 12.64 -5.69
C GLU A 298 1.48 13.72 -5.96
N VAL A 299 0.22 13.42 -5.63
CA VAL A 299 -0.87 14.41 -5.78
C VAL A 299 -0.63 15.62 -4.87
N MET A 300 -0.25 15.39 -3.61
CA MET A 300 -0.03 16.48 -2.64
C MET A 300 1.14 17.40 -3.03
N ASN A 301 2.21 16.84 -3.58
CA ASN A 301 3.46 17.57 -3.81
C ASN A 301 3.63 18.07 -5.25
N HIS A 302 3.08 17.39 -6.24
CA HIS A 302 3.35 17.66 -7.65
C HIS A 302 2.11 18.06 -8.47
N ARG A 303 0.91 17.62 -8.08
CA ARG A 303 -0.33 17.91 -8.82
C ARG A 303 -1.50 18.26 -7.88
N ARG A 304 -1.20 19.06 -6.87
CA ARG A 304 -2.19 19.45 -5.86
C ARG A 304 -3.41 20.12 -6.50
N PRO A 305 -4.61 19.55 -6.30
CA PRO A 305 -5.86 20.17 -6.78
C PRO A 305 -6.13 21.54 -6.17
N LYS A 306 -6.98 22.31 -6.82
CA LYS A 306 -7.39 23.62 -6.30
C LYS A 306 -8.20 23.46 -5.00
N PRO A 307 -8.15 24.45 -4.09
CA PRO A 307 -9.00 24.45 -2.90
C PRO A 307 -10.48 24.23 -3.24
N GLY A 308 -11.16 23.38 -2.49
CA GLY A 308 -12.53 22.96 -2.70
C GLY A 308 -12.73 21.82 -3.71
N SER A 309 -11.68 21.40 -4.43
CA SER A 309 -11.75 20.21 -5.30
C SER A 309 -11.94 18.93 -4.48
N ARG A 310 -12.63 17.94 -5.07
CA ARG A 310 -12.88 16.63 -4.47
C ARG A 310 -12.04 15.55 -5.16
N SER A 311 -11.56 14.60 -4.37
CA SER A 311 -10.83 13.44 -4.87
C SER A 311 -11.32 12.18 -4.20
N ILE A 312 -11.28 11.06 -4.92
CA ILE A 312 -11.43 9.72 -4.36
C ILE A 312 -10.04 9.09 -4.22
N LEU A 313 -9.73 8.63 -3.01
CA LEU A 313 -8.62 7.72 -2.77
C LEU A 313 -9.20 6.33 -2.56
N ALA A 314 -8.75 5.33 -3.34
CA ALA A 314 -9.26 3.98 -3.21
C ALA A 314 -8.17 2.92 -3.42
N ALA A 315 -8.31 1.84 -2.68
CA ALA A 315 -7.51 0.64 -2.81
C ALA A 315 -8.40 -0.60 -2.68
N MET A 316 -7.94 -1.70 -3.27
CA MET A 316 -8.55 -3.02 -3.14
C MET A 316 -7.49 -4.01 -2.68
N GLY A 317 -7.92 -5.05 -1.99
CA GLY A 317 -7.00 -6.03 -1.40
C GLY A 317 -7.68 -7.29 -0.92
N PRO A 318 -6.90 -8.16 -0.25
CA PRO A 318 -7.38 -9.43 0.26
C PRO A 318 -8.67 -9.32 1.07
N GLY A 319 -9.58 -10.32 0.76
CA GLY A 319 -10.87 -10.41 1.39
C GLY A 319 -11.89 -11.04 0.43
N PHE A 320 -12.04 -10.65 -0.82
CA PHE A 320 -11.53 -9.45 -1.46
C PHE A 320 -12.40 -8.26 -1.04
N CYS A 321 -11.82 -7.08 -0.97
CA CYS A 321 -12.56 -5.90 -0.52
C CYS A 321 -12.00 -4.62 -1.13
N SER A 322 -12.79 -3.54 -1.09
CA SER A 322 -12.37 -2.19 -1.40
C SER A 322 -12.46 -1.28 -0.17
N GLU A 323 -11.63 -0.26 -0.11
CA GLU A 323 -11.70 0.84 0.86
C GLU A 323 -11.53 2.15 0.11
N MET A 324 -12.39 3.13 0.39
CA MET A 324 -12.45 4.40 -0.29
C MET A 324 -12.51 5.55 0.70
N LEU A 325 -11.90 6.68 0.35
CA LEU A 325 -11.98 7.93 1.11
C LEU A 325 -12.32 9.07 0.16
N LEU A 326 -13.21 9.96 0.59
CA LEU A 326 -13.51 11.21 -0.08
C LEU A 326 -12.67 12.32 0.55
N LEU A 327 -11.86 12.99 -0.27
CA LEU A 327 -10.95 14.05 0.13
C LEU A 327 -11.42 15.39 -0.43
N GLU A 328 -11.25 16.47 0.37
CA GLU A 328 -11.43 17.87 -0.06
C GLU A 328 -10.10 18.62 0.11
N TRP A 329 -9.69 19.34 -0.91
CA TRP A 329 -8.43 20.09 -0.98
C TRP A 329 -8.58 21.54 -0.54
#